data_67e3a7a45451f3fc46475b78565fd307
#
_entry.id   67e3a7a45451f3fc46475b78565fd307
#
_cell.length_a   1.000
_cell.length_b   1.000
_cell.length_c   1.000
_cell.angle_alpha   90.00
_cell.angle_beta   90.00
_cell.angle_gamma   90.00
#
_symmetry.space_group_name_H-M   'P 1'
#
loop_
_entity.id
_entity.type
_entity.pdbx_description
1 polymer ?
#
loop_
_entity_poly.entity_id
_entity_poly.type
_entity_poly.pdbx_seq_one_letter_code
_entity_poly.pdbx_strand_id
1 'polypeptide(L)'
;MSIFDTDSIITEDYLLKNGFIKSEQSPYNLYSIRMNQNKRRLHFQYYLDHPKKKNMLIASKPVFNGYRMKWKKIAEVKVLDVFDMNIIIKEIYNEYI
;
A
#
# COMPACT_ATOMS: atom_id res chain seq x y z
N MET A 1 16.03 -19.38 18.61
CA MET A 1 14.94 -18.69 17.90
C MET A 1 15.52 -17.60 17.02
N SER A 2 15.16 -17.61 15.78
CA SER A 2 15.64 -16.58 14.85
C SER A 2 15.00 -15.24 15.19
N ILE A 3 15.79 -14.19 15.29
CA ILE A 3 15.31 -12.84 15.45
C ILE A 3 14.56 -12.41 14.19
N PHE A 4 14.89 -13.05 13.07
CA PHE A 4 14.25 -12.79 11.78
C PHE A 4 13.18 -13.84 11.56
N ASP A 5 12.01 -13.56 12.08
CA ASP A 5 10.85 -14.39 11.85
C ASP A 5 10.41 -14.23 10.40
N THR A 6 10.40 -15.32 9.63
CA THR A 6 9.95 -15.28 8.25
C THR A 6 8.48 -14.88 8.14
N ASP A 7 7.73 -15.04 9.23
CA ASP A 7 6.32 -14.64 9.27
C ASP A 7 6.13 -13.12 9.24
N SER A 8 7.19 -12.36 9.53
CA SER A 8 7.12 -10.89 9.47
C SER A 8 7.35 -10.33 8.07
N ILE A 9 7.86 -11.14 7.16
CA ILE A 9 8.13 -10.69 5.78
C ILE A 9 6.80 -10.54 5.03
N ILE A 10 6.68 -9.45 4.27
CA ILE A 10 5.49 -9.22 3.46
C ILE A 10 5.47 -10.18 2.28
N THR A 11 4.41 -10.98 2.20
CA THR A 11 4.20 -11.96 1.14
C THR A 11 2.90 -11.67 0.41
N GLU A 12 2.71 -12.30 -0.75
CA GLU A 12 1.43 -12.25 -1.46
C GLU A 12 0.28 -12.70 -0.58
N ASP A 13 0.49 -13.78 0.17
CA ASP A 13 -0.53 -14.32 1.08
C ASP A 13 -0.98 -13.29 2.11
N TYR A 14 -0.03 -12.60 2.72
CA TYR A 14 -0.32 -11.54 3.67
C TYR A 14 -1.13 -10.42 3.03
N LEU A 15 -0.73 -9.98 1.84
CA LEU A 15 -1.39 -8.89 1.15
C LEU A 15 -2.84 -9.26 0.80
N LEU A 16 -3.05 -10.45 0.25
CA LEU A 16 -4.39 -10.91 -0.13
C LEU A 16 -5.30 -11.09 1.08
N LYS A 17 -4.74 -11.62 2.19
CA LYS A 17 -5.52 -11.79 3.41
C LYS A 17 -5.93 -10.47 4.05
N ASN A 18 -5.19 -9.41 3.79
CA ASN A 18 -5.46 -8.10 4.34
C ASN A 18 -6.23 -7.19 3.38
N GLY A 19 -6.81 -7.76 2.33
CA GLY A 19 -7.70 -7.04 1.43
C GLY A 19 -7.04 -6.41 0.22
N PHE A 20 -5.74 -6.57 0.04
CA PHE A 20 -5.08 -6.12 -1.17
C PHE A 20 -5.51 -6.96 -2.36
N ILE A 21 -5.64 -6.32 -3.50
CA ILE A 21 -6.03 -6.97 -4.76
C ILE A 21 -4.85 -6.92 -5.70
N LYS A 22 -4.52 -8.07 -6.29
CA LYS A 22 -3.43 -8.15 -7.26
C LYS A 22 -3.87 -7.57 -8.60
N SER A 23 -3.04 -6.68 -9.16
CA SER A 23 -3.30 -6.12 -10.47
C SER A 23 -2.89 -7.11 -11.56
N GLU A 24 -3.84 -7.50 -12.40
CA GLU A 24 -3.56 -8.41 -13.51
C GLU A 24 -2.96 -7.69 -14.72
N GLN A 25 -3.08 -6.37 -14.76
CA GLN A 25 -2.59 -5.56 -15.88
C GLN A 25 -1.13 -5.18 -15.76
N SER A 26 -0.57 -5.29 -14.56
CA SER A 26 0.82 -4.94 -14.32
C SER A 26 1.72 -6.13 -14.62
N PRO A 27 2.86 -5.93 -15.34
CA PRO A 27 3.85 -6.99 -15.50
C PRO A 27 4.60 -7.30 -14.22
N TYR A 28 4.42 -6.47 -13.18
CA TYR A 28 5.04 -6.64 -11.89
C TYR A 28 3.99 -7.05 -10.87
N ASN A 29 4.43 -7.65 -9.76
CA ASN A 29 3.52 -8.02 -8.69
C ASN A 29 3.08 -6.78 -7.92
N LEU A 30 2.07 -6.12 -8.43
CA LEU A 30 1.48 -4.92 -7.86
C LEU A 30 0.17 -5.28 -7.15
N TYR A 31 0.08 -4.88 -5.89
CA TYR A 31 -1.09 -5.10 -5.06
C TYR A 31 -1.65 -3.76 -4.62
N SER A 32 -2.96 -3.63 -4.57
CA SER A 32 -3.59 -2.38 -4.20
C SER A 32 -4.77 -2.59 -3.29
N ILE A 33 -5.03 -1.60 -2.43
CA ILE A 33 -6.20 -1.56 -1.57
C ILE A 33 -6.69 -0.13 -1.48
N ARG A 34 -8.01 0.03 -1.51
CA ARG A 34 -8.64 1.32 -1.25
C ARG A 34 -9.20 1.29 0.15
N MET A 35 -8.79 2.25 0.95
CA MET A 35 -9.30 2.40 2.29
C MET A 35 -10.21 3.61 2.35
N ASN A 36 -11.40 3.42 2.92
CA ASN A 36 -12.44 4.42 2.96
C ASN A 36 -12.92 4.55 4.41
N GLN A 37 -12.50 5.61 5.07
CA GLN A 37 -12.83 5.83 6.47
C GLN A 37 -13.16 7.31 6.67
N ASN A 38 -14.26 7.60 7.39
CA ASN A 38 -14.66 8.97 7.70
C ASN A 38 -14.76 9.89 6.47
N LYS A 39 -15.35 9.37 5.38
CA LYS A 39 -15.51 10.08 4.09
C LYS A 39 -14.18 10.43 3.41
N ARG A 40 -13.08 9.88 3.86
CA ARG A 40 -11.77 10.05 3.23
C ARG A 40 -11.34 8.76 2.56
N ARG A 41 -10.87 8.87 1.34
CA ARG A 41 -10.40 7.74 0.55
C ARG A 41 -8.91 7.82 0.41
N LEU A 42 -8.24 6.72 0.68
CA LEU A 42 -6.83 6.56 0.39
C LEU A 42 -6.64 5.31 -0.44
N HIS A 43 -5.74 5.38 -1.39
CA HIS A 43 -5.38 4.26 -2.25
C HIS A 43 -3.93 3.89 -1.94
N PHE A 44 -3.73 2.66 -1.50
CA PHE A 44 -2.39 2.14 -1.22
C PHE A 44 -2.02 1.15 -2.31
N GLN A 45 -0.82 1.30 -2.86
CA GLN A 45 -0.24 0.37 -3.82
C GLN A 45 1.06 -0.17 -3.26
N TYR A 46 1.28 -1.47 -3.39
CA TYR A 46 2.50 -2.10 -2.92
C TYR A 46 3.13 -2.93 -4.04
N TYR A 47 4.39 -2.64 -4.35
CA TYR A 47 5.16 -3.40 -5.32
C TYR A 47 5.96 -4.47 -4.60
N LEU A 48 5.56 -5.72 -4.76
CA LEU A 48 6.24 -6.85 -4.12
C LEU A 48 7.52 -7.20 -4.86
N ASP A 49 7.51 -7.11 -6.19
CA ASP A 49 8.63 -7.54 -7.01
C ASP A 49 8.76 -6.64 -8.25
N HIS A 50 9.23 -5.43 -8.04
CA HIS A 50 9.46 -4.48 -9.12
C HIS A 50 10.96 -4.21 -9.23
N PRO A 51 11.54 -4.15 -10.45
CA PRO A 51 12.98 -3.94 -10.61
C PRO A 51 13.54 -2.70 -9.93
N LYS A 52 12.75 -1.62 -9.89
CA LYS A 52 13.18 -0.34 -9.31
C LYS A 52 12.40 0.05 -8.06
N LYS A 53 11.23 -0.55 -7.83
CA LYS A 53 10.33 -0.17 -6.73
C LYS A 53 10.00 -1.35 -5.82
N LYS A 54 10.92 -2.29 -5.70
CA LYS A 54 10.69 -3.47 -4.87
C LYS A 54 10.40 -3.07 -3.43
N ASN A 55 9.33 -3.65 -2.87
CA ASN A 55 8.86 -3.40 -1.51
C ASN A 55 8.48 -1.94 -1.24
N MET A 56 8.03 -1.25 -2.27
CA MET A 56 7.63 0.14 -2.14
C MET A 56 6.13 0.26 -1.92
N LEU A 57 5.74 0.96 -0.86
CA LEU A 57 4.35 1.30 -0.58
C LEU A 57 4.11 2.73 -1.04
N ILE A 58 3.11 2.90 -1.89
CA ILE A 58 2.73 4.21 -2.40
C ILE A 58 1.31 4.51 -1.94
N ALA A 59 1.14 5.63 -1.24
CA ALA A 59 -0.17 6.10 -0.82
C ALA A 59 -0.60 7.27 -1.69
N SER A 60 -1.85 7.27 -2.10
CA SER A 60 -2.43 8.30 -2.94
C SER A 60 -3.79 8.72 -2.43
N LYS A 61 -4.14 9.99 -2.64
CA LYS A 61 -5.46 10.51 -2.32
C LYS A 61 -6.16 10.98 -3.59
N PRO A 62 -7.52 10.97 -3.63
CA PRO A 62 -8.23 11.51 -4.78
C PRO A 62 -8.18 13.03 -4.78
N VAL A 63 -7.92 13.61 -5.93
CA VAL A 63 -7.97 15.04 -6.14
C VAL A 63 -8.96 15.31 -7.27
N PHE A 64 -9.93 16.18 -7.01
CA PHE A 64 -10.96 16.52 -7.99
C PHE A 64 -10.62 17.83 -8.66
N ASN A 65 -10.70 17.83 -9.99
CA ASN A 65 -10.55 19.02 -10.81
C ASN A 65 -11.77 19.08 -11.72
N GLY A 66 -12.80 19.81 -11.28
CA GLY A 66 -14.09 19.82 -11.95
C GLY A 66 -14.75 18.45 -11.84
N TYR A 67 -15.02 17.83 -12.99
CA TYR A 67 -15.65 16.50 -13.06
C TYR A 67 -14.65 15.35 -13.09
N ARG A 68 -13.35 15.66 -13.13
CA ARG A 68 -12.31 14.63 -13.22
C ARG A 68 -11.67 14.37 -11.88
N MET A 69 -11.44 13.10 -11.59
CA MET A 69 -10.75 12.67 -10.39
C MET A 69 -9.38 12.10 -10.80
N LYS A 70 -8.35 12.54 -10.09
CA LYS A 70 -7.00 11.99 -10.25
C LYS A 70 -6.48 11.55 -8.90
N TRP A 71 -5.68 10.50 -8.90
CA TRP A 71 -4.98 10.06 -7.71
C TRP A 71 -3.66 10.82 -7.58
N LYS A 72 -3.49 11.52 -6.47
CA LYS A 72 -2.25 12.23 -6.18
C LYS A 72 -1.45 11.47 -5.16
N LYS A 73 -0.20 11.15 -5.49
CA LYS A 73 0.71 10.49 -4.56
C LYS A 73 1.01 11.41 -3.37
N ILE A 74 0.82 10.90 -2.15
CA ILE A 74 1.07 11.64 -0.92
C ILE A 74 2.22 11.04 -0.12
N ALA A 75 2.57 9.78 -0.35
CA ALA A 75 3.67 9.13 0.35
C ALA A 75 4.23 7.99 -0.50
N GLU A 76 5.52 7.75 -0.35
CA GLU A 76 6.22 6.64 -0.98
C GLU A 76 7.27 6.14 0.00
N VAL A 77 7.10 4.93 0.51
CA VAL A 77 7.93 4.41 1.60
C VAL A 77 8.29 2.96 1.30
N LYS A 78 9.55 2.61 1.53
CA LYS A 78 9.98 1.22 1.43
C LYS A 78 9.58 0.48 2.70
N VAL A 79 8.86 -0.64 2.55
CA VAL A 79 8.32 -1.41 3.67
C VAL A 79 8.62 -2.89 3.44
N LEU A 80 9.38 -3.49 4.35
CA LEU A 80 9.78 -4.88 4.24
C LEU A 80 9.05 -5.81 5.21
N ASP A 81 8.48 -5.24 6.26
CA ASP A 81 7.97 -5.98 7.41
C ASP A 81 6.48 -5.69 7.61
N VAL A 82 5.71 -6.73 8.01
CA VAL A 82 4.27 -6.59 8.19
C VAL A 82 3.91 -5.63 9.33
N PHE A 83 4.75 -5.57 10.38
CA PHE A 83 4.51 -4.65 11.49
C PHE A 83 4.69 -3.21 11.05
N ASP A 84 5.75 -2.94 10.27
CA ASP A 84 5.99 -1.62 9.71
C ASP A 84 4.86 -1.22 8.76
N MET A 85 4.37 -2.17 7.95
CA MET A 85 3.25 -1.91 7.05
C MET A 85 2.03 -1.41 7.81
N ASN A 86 1.67 -2.09 8.91
CA ASN A 86 0.52 -1.70 9.72
C ASN A 86 0.70 -0.32 10.35
N ILE A 87 1.90 -0.05 10.89
CA ILE A 87 2.20 1.23 11.52
C ILE A 87 2.15 2.37 10.50
N ILE A 88 2.80 2.17 9.36
CA ILE A 88 2.88 3.20 8.32
C ILE A 88 1.51 3.52 7.74
N ILE A 89 0.69 2.50 7.47
CA ILE A 89 -0.66 2.73 6.97
C ILE A 89 -1.48 3.54 7.98
N LYS A 90 -1.40 3.21 9.26
CA LYS A 90 -2.11 3.94 10.31
C LYS A 90 -1.63 5.38 10.42
N GLU A 91 -0.33 5.62 10.35
CA GLU A 91 0.24 6.96 10.42
C GLU A 91 -0.22 7.81 9.25
N ILE A 92 -0.18 7.26 8.04
CA ILE A 92 -0.64 7.97 6.85
C ILE A 92 -2.13 8.30 6.98
N TYR A 93 -2.92 7.34 7.45
CA TYR A 93 -4.35 7.54 7.65
C TYR A 93 -4.62 8.66 8.64
N ASN A 94 -3.93 8.66 9.77
CA ASN A 94 -4.12 9.66 10.83
C ASN A 94 -3.72 11.06 10.37
N GLU A 95 -2.69 11.15 9.54
CA GLU A 95 -2.22 12.43 9.03
C GLU A 95 -3.23 13.09 8.10
N TYR A 96 -4.08 12.30 7.44
CA TYR A 96 -5.04 12.79 6.45
C TYR A 96 -6.49 12.74 6.91
N ILE A 97 -6.73 12.40 8.16
CA ILE A 97 -8.08 12.41 8.75
C ILE A 97 -8.43 13.79 9.33
#